data_bc4fe3056290a1f88950cf1005cf9a6b
#
_entry.id   bc4fe3056290a1f88950cf1005cf9a6b
#
_cell.length_a   1.000
_cell.length_b   1.000
_cell.length_c   1.000
_cell.angle_alpha   90.00
_cell.angle_beta   90.00
_cell.angle_gamma   90.00
#
_symmetry.space_group_name_H-M   'P 1'
#
loop_
_entity.id
_entity.type
_entity.pdbx_description
1 polymer ?
#
loop_
_entity_poly.entity_id
_entity_poly.type
_entity_poly.pdbx_seq_one_letter_code
_entity_poly.pdbx_strand_id
1 'polypeptide(L)'
;MKEGCGVVDWRGSKLGVAKKIGGSGGRGSHHRSKLKVTPEAILLVVFIVWLLVCVRFYLIGELQLPQINYGNGSEKGGGSSAESNSDGNNNNDNYFPEHYMTFSTACSSSQNWQSFMFFYYAHKVSQPGYVIRIASGCSQKEQDELVEFHKTTISKLSSNFSVHFTPDFAKVSGDDYKYYNKPFGLRHWMEHGLKFDTNKDKYEDAIVVVLDPDMILLRPLTYDLTDSNVMIHASEQGPPKVRRVTHGQPWASLYGFGDGPFRSVDLKHVFANHTDSPALLVPKDEQVNNYAGGPPYMATGRDMFAIVNIWCELVPSVHHVYKHLLGEMYGWSLAAAHLGLPHTLAESFMISDTAMSYGEGWPLIDQLMDDELCEISTLREKEDKLPYVIHYCQSYWIGKWFIGKYRLDSDFLSSCEKPLLLEPPKDIHQWKYDYYIRPGGVPYGTKEKLDSRTAKREQFMICQIIARLNDAATWYKDQTCEKGMANNDKSWIFHHSLDPENNEGGEKKPAEW
;
A
#
# COMPACT_ATOMS: atom_id res chain seq x y z
N MET A 1 1.91 18.14 -6.93
CA MET A 1 1.30 17.73 -5.64
C MET A 1 2.33 16.92 -4.89
N LYS A 2 2.79 17.41 -3.74
CA LYS A 2 3.85 16.78 -2.94
C LYS A 2 3.15 15.97 -1.84
N GLU A 3 3.03 14.67 -2.03
CA GLU A 3 2.51 13.77 -1.02
C GLU A 3 3.52 12.65 -0.82
N GLY A 4 4.43 12.85 0.14
CA GLY A 4 5.22 11.78 0.73
C GLY A 4 4.50 11.26 1.98
N CYS A 5 4.79 10.04 2.43
CA CYS A 5 4.46 9.59 3.78
C CYS A 5 4.96 10.67 4.75
N GLY A 6 4.05 11.37 5.42
CA GLY A 6 4.42 12.45 6.31
C GLY A 6 5.17 11.91 7.52
N VAL A 7 6.41 12.33 7.67
CA VAL A 7 7.12 12.20 8.95
C VAL A 7 6.36 13.05 9.96
N VAL A 8 5.68 12.42 10.90
CA VAL A 8 5.07 13.09 12.04
C VAL A 8 6.16 13.29 13.07
N ASP A 9 6.74 14.50 13.09
CA ASP A 9 7.65 14.92 14.18
C ASP A 9 6.86 15.08 15.48
N TRP A 10 7.05 14.14 16.40
CA TRP A 10 6.35 14.05 17.69
C TRP A 10 6.92 14.96 18.78
N ARG A 11 7.72 15.96 18.45
CA ARG A 11 8.22 16.93 19.44
C ARG A 11 7.33 18.16 19.48
N GLY A 12 6.40 18.13 20.40
CA GLY A 12 5.68 19.22 21.08
C GLY A 12 5.63 20.61 20.43
N SER A 13 4.62 20.92 19.63
CA SER A 13 4.29 22.30 19.28
C SER A 13 3.20 22.85 20.19
N LYS A 14 3.56 23.86 21.00
CA LYS A 14 2.65 24.71 21.77
C LYS A 14 1.78 25.53 20.80
N LEU A 15 0.47 25.46 20.98
CA LEU A 15 -0.52 26.31 20.33
C LEU A 15 -0.25 27.80 20.58
N GLY A 16 0.08 28.54 19.54
CA GLY A 16 0.14 29.99 19.52
C GLY A 16 -1.20 30.58 19.03
N VAL A 17 -1.86 31.31 19.88
CA VAL A 17 -3.08 32.08 19.60
C VAL A 17 -2.75 33.25 18.67
N ALA A 18 -3.31 33.31 17.46
CA ALA A 18 -3.15 34.43 16.54
C ALA A 18 -4.33 35.40 16.64
N LYS A 19 -4.00 36.66 16.92
CA LYS A 19 -4.86 37.83 17.00
C LYS A 19 -5.42 38.21 15.61
N LYS A 20 -6.72 38.59 15.61
CA LYS A 20 -7.40 39.30 14.51
C LYS A 20 -6.78 40.66 14.25
N ILE A 21 -6.54 40.97 12.99
CA ILE A 21 -6.41 42.35 12.49
C ILE A 21 -7.39 42.54 11.33
N GLY A 22 -8.27 43.53 11.46
CA GLY A 22 -9.26 43.92 10.48
C GLY A 22 -8.67 44.90 9.47
N GLY A 23 -9.26 44.96 8.28
CA GLY A 23 -8.97 45.93 7.25
C GLY A 23 -10.12 46.03 6.26
N SER A 24 -10.67 47.23 6.18
CA SER A 24 -11.84 47.67 5.42
C SER A 24 -11.56 47.97 3.95
N GLY A 25 -12.60 47.87 3.11
CA GLY A 25 -12.83 48.81 2.03
C GLY A 25 -12.93 48.28 0.59
N GLY A 26 -14.03 48.57 -0.08
CA GLY A 26 -14.09 48.61 -1.54
C GLY A 26 -15.41 48.14 -2.17
N ARG A 27 -16.38 49.04 -2.33
CA ARG A 27 -17.62 48.84 -3.09
C ARG A 27 -17.33 48.81 -4.59
N GLY A 28 -17.86 47.83 -5.31
CA GLY A 28 -18.02 47.82 -6.75
C GLY A 28 -19.37 47.21 -7.12
N SER A 29 -20.30 48.01 -7.58
CA SER A 29 -21.64 47.62 -8.03
C SER A 29 -21.59 47.09 -9.47
N HIS A 30 -22.03 45.83 -9.68
CA HIS A 30 -22.44 45.36 -11.00
C HIS A 30 -23.87 44.82 -10.95
N HIS A 31 -24.76 45.46 -11.68
CA HIS A 31 -26.12 45.05 -12.01
C HIS A 31 -26.08 43.71 -12.77
N ARG A 32 -26.66 42.68 -12.24
CA ARG A 32 -27.05 41.47 -12.96
C ARG A 32 -28.55 41.24 -12.78
N SER A 33 -29.25 41.24 -13.92
CA SER A 33 -30.66 40.87 -14.03
C SER A 33 -30.87 39.43 -13.54
N LYS A 34 -31.72 39.25 -12.54
CA LYS A 34 -32.11 37.93 -11.98
C LYS A 34 -33.30 37.41 -12.79
N LEU A 35 -33.12 36.34 -13.54
CA LEU A 35 -34.21 35.50 -14.04
C LEU A 35 -34.90 34.86 -12.81
N LYS A 36 -36.17 35.13 -12.61
CA LYS A 36 -36.99 34.47 -11.59
C LYS A 36 -37.46 33.12 -12.15
N VAL A 37 -36.84 32.02 -11.69
CA VAL A 37 -37.31 30.66 -11.95
C VAL A 37 -38.39 30.33 -10.91
N THR A 38 -39.56 29.91 -11.36
CA THR A 38 -40.65 29.52 -10.44
C THR A 38 -40.37 28.15 -9.81
N PRO A 39 -40.83 27.88 -8.57
CA PRO A 39 -40.65 26.61 -7.90
C PRO A 39 -41.15 25.39 -8.72
N GLU A 40 -42.21 25.59 -9.50
CA GLU A 40 -42.79 24.55 -10.36
C GLU A 40 -41.87 24.17 -11.54
N ALA A 41 -41.12 25.13 -12.10
CA ALA A 41 -40.14 24.83 -13.14
C ALA A 41 -38.94 24.03 -12.59
N ILE A 42 -38.56 24.24 -11.33
CA ILE A 42 -37.50 23.49 -10.65
C ILE A 42 -37.96 22.02 -10.41
N LEU A 43 -39.19 21.84 -9.93
CA LEU A 43 -39.76 20.51 -9.71
C LEU A 43 -39.87 19.69 -10.99
N LEU A 44 -40.25 20.34 -12.10
CA LEU A 44 -40.34 19.69 -13.41
C LEU A 44 -38.97 19.21 -13.91
N VAL A 45 -37.94 20.02 -13.76
CA VAL A 45 -36.58 19.67 -14.15
C VAL A 45 -36.03 18.52 -13.29
N VAL A 46 -36.26 18.56 -11.98
CA VAL A 46 -35.86 17.48 -11.08
C VAL A 46 -36.57 16.16 -11.43
N PHE A 47 -37.87 16.22 -11.75
CA PHE A 47 -38.62 15.03 -12.14
C PHE A 47 -38.14 14.43 -13.47
N ILE A 48 -37.84 15.29 -14.47
CA ILE A 48 -37.29 14.84 -15.77
C ILE A 48 -35.91 14.22 -15.59
N VAL A 49 -35.03 14.80 -14.77
CA VAL A 49 -33.71 14.25 -14.47
C VAL A 49 -33.82 12.92 -13.75
N TRP A 50 -34.74 12.79 -12.79
CA TRP A 50 -34.99 11.55 -12.08
C TRP A 50 -35.52 10.43 -13.01
N LEU A 51 -36.43 10.76 -13.92
CA LEU A 51 -36.94 9.85 -14.95
C LEU A 51 -35.84 9.37 -15.91
N LEU A 52 -34.95 10.26 -16.33
CA LEU A 52 -33.81 9.91 -17.20
C LEU A 52 -32.81 9.02 -16.48
N VAL A 53 -32.59 9.24 -15.19
CA VAL A 53 -31.73 8.37 -14.34
C VAL A 53 -32.35 6.99 -14.21
N CYS A 54 -33.65 6.89 -13.92
CA CYS A 54 -34.35 5.59 -13.82
C CYS A 54 -34.34 4.80 -15.14
N VAL A 55 -34.57 5.47 -16.28
CA VAL A 55 -34.51 4.85 -17.61
C VAL A 55 -33.09 4.38 -17.92
N ARG A 56 -32.07 5.13 -17.51
CA ARG A 56 -30.67 4.76 -17.71
C ARG A 56 -30.30 3.54 -16.85
N PHE A 57 -30.78 3.45 -15.63
CA PHE A 57 -30.58 2.25 -14.79
C PHE A 57 -31.31 1.02 -15.34
N TYR A 58 -32.48 1.19 -15.94
CA TYR A 58 -33.23 0.09 -16.54
C TYR A 58 -32.60 -0.44 -17.84
N LEU A 59 -31.95 0.44 -18.64
CA LEU A 59 -31.29 0.07 -19.89
C LEU A 59 -29.85 -0.45 -19.71
N ILE A 60 -29.17 -0.13 -18.58
CA ILE A 60 -27.80 -0.58 -18.29
C ILE A 60 -27.79 -1.93 -17.55
N GLY A 61 -28.95 -2.36 -16.99
CA GLY A 61 -29.07 -3.65 -16.29
C GLY A 61 -28.87 -4.89 -17.17
N GLU A 62 -28.75 -4.76 -18.49
CA GLU A 62 -28.56 -5.89 -19.42
C GLU A 62 -27.19 -5.95 -20.12
N LEU A 63 -26.27 -5.06 -19.80
CA LEU A 63 -24.90 -5.20 -20.33
C LEU A 63 -24.11 -6.17 -19.44
N GLN A 64 -24.17 -7.43 -19.80
CA GLN A 64 -23.27 -8.47 -19.28
C GLN A 64 -21.82 -8.12 -19.66
N LEU A 65 -21.03 -7.76 -18.65
CA LEU A 65 -19.59 -7.68 -18.79
C LEU A 65 -19.04 -9.08 -19.17
N PRO A 66 -18.05 -9.18 -20.05
CA PRO A 66 -17.46 -10.46 -20.42
C PRO A 66 -16.89 -11.12 -19.17
N GLN A 67 -17.49 -12.24 -18.80
CA GLN A 67 -16.98 -13.12 -17.75
C GLN A 67 -15.70 -13.78 -18.28
N ILE A 68 -14.56 -13.46 -17.68
CA ILE A 68 -13.36 -14.26 -17.87
C ILE A 68 -13.62 -15.58 -17.15
N ASN A 69 -13.93 -16.63 -17.90
CA ASN A 69 -14.11 -17.97 -17.39
C ASN A 69 -12.81 -18.47 -16.77
N TYR A 70 -12.80 -18.63 -15.45
CA TYR A 70 -11.81 -19.43 -14.76
C TYR A 70 -11.97 -20.88 -15.20
N GLY A 71 -11.10 -21.35 -16.09
CA GLY A 71 -11.11 -22.71 -16.57
C GLY A 71 -10.83 -23.70 -15.45
N ASN A 72 -11.85 -24.41 -15.00
CA ASN A 72 -11.69 -25.62 -14.19
C ASN A 72 -11.05 -26.70 -15.08
N GLY A 73 -9.75 -26.88 -14.95
CA GLY A 73 -9.04 -28.04 -15.48
C GLY A 73 -9.40 -29.29 -14.68
N SER A 74 -10.51 -29.95 -15.05
CA SER A 74 -10.87 -31.26 -14.54
C SER A 74 -10.21 -32.34 -15.40
N GLU A 75 -9.12 -32.91 -14.97
CA GLU A 75 -8.61 -34.16 -15.50
C GLU A 75 -9.44 -35.33 -14.94
N LYS A 76 -10.12 -36.04 -15.85
CA LYS A 76 -10.78 -37.31 -15.58
C LYS A 76 -9.74 -38.43 -15.53
N GLY A 77 -9.43 -38.94 -14.35
CA GLY A 77 -8.73 -40.20 -14.16
C GLY A 77 -9.70 -41.25 -13.59
N GLY A 78 -9.74 -42.41 -14.26
CA GLY A 78 -10.71 -43.48 -14.07
C GLY A 78 -10.64 -44.21 -12.72
N GLY A 79 -11.77 -44.80 -12.39
CA GLY A 79 -12.08 -45.44 -11.12
C GLY A 79 -11.36 -46.75 -10.83
N SER A 80 -11.27 -47.08 -9.56
CA SER A 80 -11.45 -48.43 -9.01
C SER A 80 -11.91 -48.34 -7.56
N SER A 81 -12.99 -49.03 -7.31
CA SER A 81 -13.59 -49.21 -5.99
C SER A 81 -12.71 -50.11 -5.11
N ALA A 82 -12.44 -49.68 -3.90
CA ALA A 82 -12.01 -50.55 -2.81
C ALA A 82 -12.62 -50.01 -1.50
N GLU A 83 -13.42 -50.83 -0.86
CA GLU A 83 -13.90 -50.64 0.48
C GLU A 83 -12.75 -50.51 1.45
N SER A 84 -12.82 -49.56 2.35
CA SER A 84 -11.86 -49.45 3.43
C SER A 84 -12.49 -49.10 4.76
N ASN A 85 -12.06 -49.82 5.73
CA ASN A 85 -12.34 -49.73 7.14
C ASN A 85 -12.04 -48.37 7.73
N SER A 86 -12.92 -47.93 8.60
CA SER A 86 -12.77 -46.78 9.47
C SER A 86 -11.69 -47.05 10.54
N ASP A 87 -10.54 -46.43 10.44
CA ASP A 87 -9.69 -46.15 11.58
C ASP A 87 -9.41 -44.64 11.61
N GLY A 88 -9.84 -44.04 12.72
CA GLY A 88 -9.64 -42.59 12.94
C GLY A 88 -8.16 -42.27 13.14
N ASN A 89 -7.59 -41.61 12.16
CA ASN A 89 -6.34 -40.88 12.31
C ASN A 89 -6.55 -39.46 11.78
N ASN A 90 -6.61 -38.51 12.70
CA ASN A 90 -6.68 -37.09 12.42
C ASN A 90 -5.37 -36.61 11.76
N ASN A 91 -5.21 -36.83 10.46
CA ASN A 91 -4.17 -36.18 9.67
C ASN A 91 -4.74 -34.91 9.01
N ASN A 92 -4.95 -33.85 9.81
CA ASN A 92 -5.31 -32.52 9.34
C ASN A 92 -4.08 -31.62 9.09
N ASP A 93 -2.92 -32.21 8.81
CA ASP A 93 -1.65 -31.47 8.79
C ASP A 93 -1.30 -30.77 7.46
N ASN A 94 -2.18 -30.78 6.45
CA ASN A 94 -1.90 -30.20 5.13
C ASN A 94 -2.99 -29.28 4.54
N TYR A 95 -3.88 -28.72 5.37
CA TYR A 95 -4.81 -27.71 4.85
C TYR A 95 -4.06 -26.37 4.73
N PHE A 96 -3.75 -25.96 3.48
CA PHE A 96 -3.26 -24.65 3.15
C PHE A 96 -4.45 -23.78 2.70
N PRO A 97 -4.87 -22.75 3.45
CA PRO A 97 -6.00 -21.92 3.06
C PRO A 97 -5.73 -21.19 1.75
N GLU A 98 -6.77 -20.95 0.94
CA GLU A 98 -6.64 -20.06 -0.22
C GLU A 98 -6.09 -18.71 0.22
N HIS A 99 -5.16 -18.14 -0.57
CA HIS A 99 -4.44 -16.92 -0.23
C HIS A 99 -4.62 -15.87 -1.31
N TYR A 100 -5.08 -14.69 -0.92
CA TYR A 100 -5.33 -13.55 -1.79
C TYR A 100 -4.55 -12.33 -1.32
N MET A 101 -3.53 -11.94 -2.07
CA MET A 101 -2.77 -10.72 -1.84
C MET A 101 -3.33 -9.61 -2.74
N THR A 102 -3.76 -8.50 -2.16
CA THR A 102 -4.42 -7.41 -2.88
C THR A 102 -3.67 -6.10 -2.68
N PHE A 103 -3.70 -5.23 -3.69
CA PHE A 103 -3.24 -3.86 -3.58
C PHE A 103 -4.11 -2.92 -4.42
N SER A 104 -4.36 -1.70 -3.91
CA SER A 104 -5.25 -0.73 -4.54
C SER A 104 -4.48 0.32 -5.32
N THR A 105 -4.96 0.63 -6.53
CA THR A 105 -4.39 1.66 -7.40
C THR A 105 -5.48 2.51 -8.05
N ALA A 106 -5.12 3.71 -8.52
CA ALA A 106 -5.84 4.39 -9.57
C ALA A 106 -5.29 3.99 -10.95
N CYS A 107 -5.95 4.41 -12.02
CA CYS A 107 -5.49 4.21 -13.39
C CYS A 107 -4.58 5.37 -13.81
N SER A 108 -3.39 5.43 -13.26
CA SER A 108 -2.37 6.41 -13.61
C SER A 108 -1.09 5.72 -14.05
N SER A 109 -0.37 6.34 -14.97
CA SER A 109 0.90 5.80 -15.49
C SER A 109 1.94 5.55 -14.38
N SER A 110 1.99 6.41 -13.36
CA SER A 110 2.87 6.23 -12.20
C SER A 110 2.53 4.99 -11.37
N GLN A 111 1.25 4.65 -11.24
CA GLN A 111 0.84 3.44 -10.51
C GLN A 111 0.90 2.17 -11.37
N ASN A 112 0.96 2.31 -12.70
CA ASN A 112 1.15 1.16 -13.59
C ASN A 112 2.54 0.53 -13.42
N TRP A 113 3.61 1.34 -13.37
CA TRP A 113 4.95 0.79 -13.14
C TRP A 113 5.12 0.24 -11.71
N GLN A 114 4.51 0.88 -10.70
CA GLN A 114 4.51 0.34 -9.33
C GLN A 114 3.79 -1.01 -9.27
N SER A 115 2.65 -1.14 -9.96
CA SER A 115 1.92 -2.41 -10.06
C SER A 115 2.75 -3.50 -10.73
N PHE A 116 3.49 -3.17 -11.80
CA PHE A 116 4.39 -4.12 -12.43
C PHE A 116 5.49 -4.58 -11.47
N MET A 117 6.12 -3.66 -10.74
CA MET A 117 7.11 -3.97 -9.70
C MET A 117 6.53 -4.92 -8.65
N PHE A 118 5.30 -4.66 -8.21
CA PHE A 118 4.61 -5.51 -7.22
C PHE A 118 4.43 -6.94 -7.74
N PHE A 119 3.87 -7.12 -8.95
CA PHE A 119 3.70 -8.43 -9.56
C PHE A 119 5.04 -9.13 -9.80
N TYR A 120 6.03 -8.40 -10.30
CA TYR A 120 7.34 -8.94 -10.57
C TYR A 120 7.99 -9.52 -9.31
N TYR A 121 7.95 -8.78 -8.20
CA TYR A 121 8.54 -9.25 -6.95
C TYR A 121 7.67 -10.29 -6.23
N ALA A 122 6.37 -10.26 -6.37
CA ALA A 122 5.52 -11.39 -5.94
C ALA A 122 5.90 -12.70 -6.66
N HIS A 123 6.18 -12.63 -7.98
CA HIS A 123 6.72 -13.77 -8.73
C HIS A 123 8.11 -14.18 -8.25
N LYS A 124 9.02 -13.23 -8.07
CA LYS A 124 10.42 -13.50 -7.68
C LYS A 124 10.57 -14.18 -6.32
N VAL A 125 9.70 -13.86 -5.37
CA VAL A 125 9.67 -14.51 -4.04
C VAL A 125 8.74 -15.73 -4.01
N SER A 126 8.20 -16.15 -5.15
CA SER A 126 7.25 -17.26 -5.23
C SER A 126 6.05 -17.10 -4.28
N GLN A 127 5.47 -15.89 -4.24
CA GLN A 127 4.30 -15.61 -3.41
C GLN A 127 3.17 -16.60 -3.69
N PRO A 128 2.71 -17.39 -2.71
CA PRO A 128 1.63 -18.35 -2.95
C PRO A 128 0.27 -17.68 -3.13
N GLY A 129 -0.65 -18.39 -3.81
CA GLY A 129 -2.02 -17.96 -4.02
C GLY A 129 -2.18 -16.96 -5.15
N TYR A 130 -3.13 -16.06 -4.99
CA TYR A 130 -3.54 -15.07 -6.01
C TYR A 130 -3.03 -13.69 -5.66
N VAL A 131 -2.57 -12.92 -6.65
CA VAL A 131 -2.21 -11.51 -6.49
C VAL A 131 -3.13 -10.66 -7.35
N ILE A 132 -3.88 -9.77 -6.71
CA ILE A 132 -4.94 -8.99 -7.33
C ILE A 132 -4.64 -7.49 -7.24
N ARG A 133 -4.52 -6.84 -8.38
CA ARG A 133 -4.55 -5.38 -8.48
C ARG A 133 -6.01 -4.92 -8.48
N ILE A 134 -6.39 -4.10 -7.52
CA ILE A 134 -7.71 -3.42 -7.50
C ILE A 134 -7.50 -2.04 -8.13
N ALA A 135 -8.00 -1.86 -9.37
CA ALA A 135 -7.81 -0.66 -10.17
C ALA A 135 -9.08 0.18 -10.18
N SER A 136 -9.06 1.35 -9.55
CA SER A 136 -10.24 2.20 -9.36
C SER A 136 -10.28 3.36 -10.37
N GLY A 137 -11.46 3.61 -10.95
CA GLY A 137 -11.72 4.79 -11.77
C GLY A 137 -11.13 4.76 -13.17
N CYS A 138 -10.82 3.57 -13.71
CA CYS A 138 -10.34 3.44 -15.08
C CYS A 138 -11.43 3.76 -16.09
N SER A 139 -11.12 4.59 -17.09
CA SER A 139 -11.91 4.68 -18.31
C SER A 139 -11.90 3.36 -19.09
N GLN A 140 -12.85 3.13 -19.98
CA GLN A 140 -12.89 1.90 -20.78
C GLN A 140 -11.58 1.67 -21.54
N LYS A 141 -11.00 2.71 -22.13
CA LYS A 141 -9.71 2.62 -22.83
C LYS A 141 -8.59 2.14 -21.90
N GLU A 142 -8.49 2.70 -20.70
CA GLU A 142 -7.48 2.29 -19.72
C GLU A 142 -7.70 0.85 -19.24
N GLN A 143 -8.97 0.42 -19.09
CA GLN A 143 -9.29 -0.98 -18.78
C GLN A 143 -8.80 -1.91 -19.89
N ASP A 144 -9.10 -1.59 -21.16
CA ASP A 144 -8.71 -2.40 -22.31
C ASP A 144 -7.16 -2.49 -22.41
N GLU A 145 -6.46 -1.37 -22.19
CA GLU A 145 -4.99 -1.32 -22.16
C GLU A 145 -4.41 -2.18 -21.02
N LEU A 146 -5.00 -2.13 -19.83
CA LEU A 146 -4.56 -2.93 -18.69
C LEU A 146 -4.85 -4.43 -18.87
N VAL A 147 -6.00 -4.78 -19.46
CA VAL A 147 -6.33 -6.19 -19.79
C VAL A 147 -5.29 -6.74 -20.77
N GLU A 148 -4.98 -5.98 -21.84
CA GLU A 148 -3.97 -6.42 -22.80
C GLU A 148 -2.58 -6.51 -22.17
N PHE A 149 -2.21 -5.56 -21.31
CA PHE A 149 -0.96 -5.62 -20.55
C PHE A 149 -0.89 -6.86 -19.65
N HIS A 150 -1.98 -7.17 -18.92
CA HIS A 150 -2.04 -8.40 -18.12
C HIS A 150 -1.87 -9.64 -18.96
N LYS A 151 -2.55 -9.72 -20.10
CA LYS A 151 -2.49 -10.86 -21.02
C LYS A 151 -1.11 -11.06 -21.63
N THR A 152 -0.45 -9.98 -22.05
CA THR A 152 0.82 -10.05 -22.79
C THR A 152 2.06 -10.08 -21.91
N THR A 153 1.97 -9.51 -20.71
CA THR A 153 3.13 -9.30 -19.84
C THR A 153 2.96 -9.98 -18.48
N ILE A 154 1.91 -9.64 -17.71
CA ILE A 154 1.75 -10.13 -16.34
C ILE A 154 1.49 -11.63 -16.29
N SER A 155 0.73 -12.19 -17.23
CA SER A 155 0.47 -13.63 -17.33
C SER A 155 1.74 -14.48 -17.54
N LYS A 156 2.82 -13.88 -18.05
CA LYS A 156 4.13 -14.56 -18.16
C LYS A 156 4.82 -14.72 -16.80
N LEU A 157 4.46 -13.90 -15.81
CA LEU A 157 4.95 -14.03 -14.43
C LEU A 157 4.16 -15.11 -13.69
N SER A 158 2.83 -15.05 -13.76
CA SER A 158 1.95 -16.06 -13.13
C SER A 158 0.53 -15.97 -13.70
N SER A 159 -0.11 -17.12 -13.88
CA SER A 159 -1.54 -17.22 -14.22
C SER A 159 -2.47 -16.78 -13.05
N ASN A 160 -1.95 -16.73 -11.84
CA ASN A 160 -2.70 -16.35 -10.63
C ASN A 160 -2.70 -14.83 -10.38
N PHE A 161 -2.11 -14.04 -11.28
CA PHE A 161 -2.08 -12.59 -11.17
C PHE A 161 -3.20 -11.98 -12.02
N SER A 162 -3.96 -11.08 -11.42
CA SER A 162 -5.13 -10.50 -12.09
C SER A 162 -5.37 -9.04 -11.73
N VAL A 163 -6.27 -8.38 -12.49
CA VAL A 163 -6.76 -7.04 -12.22
C VAL A 163 -8.26 -7.08 -12.02
N HIS A 164 -8.74 -6.37 -11.00
CA HIS A 164 -10.15 -6.15 -10.71
C HIS A 164 -10.45 -4.65 -10.85
N PHE A 165 -11.38 -4.30 -11.74
CA PHE A 165 -11.76 -2.91 -11.96
C PHE A 165 -12.90 -2.49 -11.05
N THR A 166 -12.82 -1.27 -10.52
CA THR A 166 -13.87 -0.68 -9.69
C THR A 166 -14.22 0.73 -10.15
N PRO A 167 -15.40 1.25 -9.78
CA PRO A 167 -15.67 2.68 -9.89
C PRO A 167 -14.61 3.52 -9.16
N ASP A 168 -14.54 4.82 -9.46
CA ASP A 168 -13.78 5.78 -8.66
C ASP A 168 -14.57 6.16 -7.41
N PHE A 169 -14.03 5.85 -6.26
CA PHE A 169 -14.62 6.16 -4.97
C PHE A 169 -14.04 7.43 -4.32
N ALA A 170 -13.12 8.14 -4.98
CA ALA A 170 -12.46 9.30 -4.39
C ALA A 170 -13.43 10.39 -3.89
N LYS A 171 -14.66 10.43 -4.41
CA LYS A 171 -15.70 11.43 -4.08
C LYS A 171 -16.93 10.86 -3.40
N VAL A 172 -16.85 9.68 -2.83
CA VAL A 172 -18.00 8.97 -2.24
C VAL A 172 -18.69 9.77 -1.12
N SER A 173 -17.97 10.61 -0.39
CA SER A 173 -18.49 11.47 0.68
C SER A 173 -18.70 12.94 0.26
N GLY A 174 -18.54 13.26 -1.03
CA GLY A 174 -18.57 14.64 -1.55
C GLY A 174 -17.23 15.39 -1.44
N ASP A 175 -16.32 14.95 -0.60
CA ASP A 175 -14.93 15.42 -0.55
C ASP A 175 -14.09 14.64 -1.56
N ASP A 176 -13.02 15.28 -2.11
CA ASP A 176 -12.07 14.61 -2.99
C ASP A 176 -10.93 13.99 -2.14
N TYR A 177 -11.05 12.71 -1.84
CA TYR A 177 -10.07 11.97 -1.08
C TYR A 177 -9.76 10.62 -1.75
N LYS A 178 -8.69 10.57 -2.52
CA LYS A 178 -8.30 9.40 -3.34
C LYS A 178 -8.11 8.10 -2.55
N TYR A 179 -7.81 8.20 -1.25
CA TYR A 179 -7.57 7.03 -0.40
C TYR A 179 -8.85 6.26 -0.04
N TYR A 180 -10.05 6.81 -0.33
CA TYR A 180 -11.30 6.03 -0.29
C TYR A 180 -11.27 4.83 -1.24
N ASN A 181 -10.50 4.91 -2.32
CA ASN A 181 -10.40 3.83 -3.29
C ASN A 181 -9.84 2.52 -2.67
N LYS A 182 -9.07 2.57 -1.57
CA LYS A 182 -8.56 1.35 -0.92
C LYS A 182 -9.68 0.57 -0.21
N PRO A 183 -10.39 1.11 0.81
CA PRO A 183 -11.47 0.38 1.47
C PRO A 183 -12.63 0.03 0.54
N PHE A 184 -13.13 1.00 -0.24
CA PHE A 184 -14.27 0.78 -1.12
C PHE A 184 -13.93 -0.15 -2.28
N GLY A 185 -12.73 -0.07 -2.83
CA GLY A 185 -12.25 -0.99 -3.86
C GLY A 185 -12.08 -2.40 -3.34
N LEU A 186 -11.53 -2.57 -2.12
CA LEU A 186 -11.40 -3.88 -1.48
C LEU A 186 -12.77 -4.52 -1.24
N ARG A 187 -13.74 -3.75 -0.70
CA ARG A 187 -15.12 -4.22 -0.53
C ARG A 187 -15.71 -4.64 -1.86
N HIS A 188 -15.61 -3.81 -2.89
CA HIS A 188 -16.12 -4.11 -4.23
C HIS A 188 -15.51 -5.39 -4.80
N TRP A 189 -14.21 -5.63 -4.60
CA TRP A 189 -13.59 -6.88 -5.02
C TRP A 189 -14.10 -8.08 -4.24
N MET A 190 -14.29 -7.99 -2.93
CA MET A 190 -14.85 -9.09 -2.13
C MET A 190 -16.31 -9.40 -2.51
N GLU A 191 -17.13 -8.37 -2.78
CA GLU A 191 -18.53 -8.51 -3.19
C GLU A 191 -18.68 -9.04 -4.62
N HIS A 192 -17.90 -8.53 -5.58
CA HIS A 192 -18.10 -8.79 -7.01
C HIS A 192 -17.04 -9.74 -7.60
N GLY A 193 -15.81 -9.70 -7.11
CA GLY A 193 -14.71 -10.59 -7.54
C GLY A 193 -14.82 -11.96 -6.90
N LEU A 194 -14.80 -12.03 -5.57
CA LEU A 194 -14.98 -13.28 -4.82
C LEU A 194 -16.45 -13.70 -4.73
N LYS A 195 -17.39 -12.75 -4.82
CA LYS A 195 -18.82 -12.95 -4.52
C LYS A 195 -18.99 -13.53 -3.10
N PHE A 196 -18.32 -12.89 -2.14
CA PHE A 196 -18.15 -13.41 -0.79
C PHE A 196 -19.48 -13.73 -0.12
N ASP A 197 -20.51 -12.87 -0.26
CA ASP A 197 -21.83 -13.07 0.35
C ASP A 197 -22.50 -14.39 -0.07
N THR A 198 -22.30 -14.81 -1.33
CA THR A 198 -22.89 -16.03 -1.88
C THR A 198 -22.00 -17.25 -1.75
N ASN A 199 -20.70 -17.06 -1.48
CA ASN A 199 -19.69 -18.11 -1.37
C ASN A 199 -18.96 -18.06 -0.02
N LYS A 200 -19.66 -17.64 1.03
CA LYS A 200 -19.05 -17.43 2.36
C LYS A 200 -18.31 -18.67 2.84
N ASP A 201 -18.97 -19.83 2.83
CA ASP A 201 -18.39 -21.10 3.29
C ASP A 201 -17.09 -21.48 2.55
N LYS A 202 -16.95 -21.03 1.30
CA LYS A 202 -15.73 -21.26 0.51
C LYS A 202 -14.58 -20.34 0.91
N TYR A 203 -14.86 -19.08 1.23
CA TYR A 203 -13.85 -18.04 1.37
C TYR A 203 -13.67 -17.51 2.80
N GLU A 204 -14.47 -17.99 3.78
CA GLU A 204 -14.37 -17.47 5.15
C GLU A 204 -13.01 -17.75 5.80
N ASP A 205 -12.40 -18.92 5.48
CA ASP A 205 -11.07 -19.31 5.95
C ASP A 205 -9.93 -18.85 5.03
N ALA A 206 -10.24 -18.34 3.83
CA ALA A 206 -9.23 -17.81 2.92
C ALA A 206 -8.46 -16.64 3.59
N ILE A 207 -7.18 -16.52 3.31
CA ILE A 207 -6.38 -15.42 3.83
C ILE A 207 -6.38 -14.28 2.84
N VAL A 208 -6.80 -13.11 3.30
CA VAL A 208 -6.76 -11.86 2.51
C VAL A 208 -5.69 -10.95 3.09
N VAL A 209 -4.77 -10.53 2.22
CA VAL A 209 -3.67 -9.62 2.54
C VAL A 209 -3.85 -8.34 1.73
N VAL A 210 -3.74 -7.19 2.39
CA VAL A 210 -3.89 -5.86 1.75
C VAL A 210 -2.58 -5.10 1.90
N LEU A 211 -1.99 -4.69 0.77
CA LEU A 211 -0.75 -3.93 0.71
C LEU A 211 -0.94 -2.61 -0.07
N ASP A 212 0.09 -1.79 -0.07
CA ASP A 212 0.20 -0.62 -0.93
C ASP A 212 0.99 -0.96 -2.22
N PRO A 213 0.71 -0.30 -3.36
CA PRO A 213 1.35 -0.62 -4.63
C PRO A 213 2.85 -0.32 -4.66
N ASP A 214 3.33 0.52 -3.74
CA ASP A 214 4.74 0.89 -3.55
C ASP A 214 5.43 0.04 -2.47
N MET A 215 5.06 -1.23 -2.41
CA MET A 215 5.70 -2.24 -1.57
C MET A 215 6.39 -3.30 -2.44
N ILE A 216 7.67 -3.54 -2.18
CA ILE A 216 8.46 -4.60 -2.84
C ILE A 216 8.58 -5.77 -1.87
N LEU A 217 8.11 -6.94 -2.27
CA LEU A 217 8.28 -8.15 -1.46
C LEU A 217 9.76 -8.59 -1.47
N LEU A 218 10.29 -8.86 -0.28
CA LEU A 218 11.61 -9.45 -0.07
C LEU A 218 11.52 -10.95 0.20
N ARG A 219 10.39 -11.40 0.72
CA ARG A 219 10.07 -12.80 1.03
C ARG A 219 8.55 -13.03 0.91
N PRO A 220 8.09 -14.28 0.73
CA PRO A 220 6.67 -14.56 0.65
C PRO A 220 5.96 -14.26 1.98
N LEU A 221 4.82 -13.57 1.90
CA LEU A 221 3.99 -13.27 3.06
C LEU A 221 2.82 -14.25 3.10
N THR A 222 2.83 -15.17 4.05
CA THR A 222 1.85 -16.25 4.19
C THR A 222 1.09 -16.15 5.51
N TYR A 223 0.07 -16.98 5.68
CA TYR A 223 -0.72 -17.04 6.92
C TYR A 223 0.06 -17.62 8.11
N ASP A 224 1.11 -18.41 7.84
CA ASP A 224 1.95 -19.03 8.85
C ASP A 224 3.14 -18.12 9.18
N LEU A 225 3.14 -17.57 10.38
CA LEU A 225 4.10 -16.60 10.88
C LEU A 225 4.90 -17.20 12.07
N THR A 226 5.06 -18.52 12.07
CA THR A 226 5.81 -19.25 13.12
C THR A 226 7.31 -19.06 13.02
N ASP A 227 7.82 -18.52 11.90
CA ASP A 227 9.22 -18.17 11.71
C ASP A 227 9.75 -17.35 12.89
N SER A 228 10.91 -17.72 13.42
CA SER A 228 11.57 -17.06 14.55
C SER A 228 11.95 -15.59 14.25
N ASN A 229 12.13 -15.25 12.98
CA ASN A 229 12.47 -13.89 12.54
C ASN A 229 11.25 -12.96 12.38
N VAL A 230 10.02 -13.46 12.60
CA VAL A 230 8.86 -12.60 12.73
C VAL A 230 8.93 -11.89 14.08
N MET A 231 9.26 -10.60 14.02
CA MET A 231 9.33 -9.72 15.18
C MET A 231 7.92 -9.22 15.50
N ILE A 232 7.40 -9.61 16.64
CA ILE A 232 6.07 -9.21 17.11
C ILE A 232 6.25 -8.09 18.12
N HIS A 233 5.44 -7.03 17.97
CA HIS A 233 5.39 -5.95 18.94
C HIS A 233 4.93 -6.50 20.30
N ALA A 234 5.73 -6.25 21.33
CA ALA A 234 5.47 -6.78 22.66
C ALA A 234 4.26 -6.10 23.28
N SER A 235 3.19 -6.86 23.46
CA SER A 235 2.11 -6.47 24.37
C SER A 235 2.45 -6.93 25.81
N GLU A 236 1.88 -6.28 26.83
CA GLU A 236 2.01 -6.74 28.22
C GLU A 236 1.48 -8.17 28.44
N GLN A 237 0.63 -8.64 27.53
CA GLN A 237 0.07 -9.99 27.53
C GLN A 237 1.05 -11.06 26.97
N GLY A 238 2.23 -10.63 26.48
CA GLY A 238 3.21 -11.50 25.84
C GLY A 238 2.88 -11.82 24.37
N PRO A 239 3.73 -12.60 23.70
CA PRO A 239 3.52 -12.96 22.30
C PRO A 239 2.27 -13.84 22.14
N PRO A 240 1.57 -13.75 20.98
CA PRO A 240 0.38 -14.55 20.72
C PRO A 240 0.70 -16.03 20.81
N LYS A 241 -0.20 -16.81 21.41
CA LYS A 241 -0.07 -18.27 21.52
C LYS A 241 -0.06 -18.95 20.15
N VAL A 242 -0.76 -18.36 19.18
CA VAL A 242 -0.85 -18.85 17.81
C VAL A 242 -0.20 -17.81 16.90
N ARG A 243 0.88 -18.22 16.22
CA ARG A 243 1.58 -17.36 15.25
C ARG A 243 1.09 -17.65 13.83
N ARG A 244 -0.21 -17.61 13.66
CA ARG A 244 -0.91 -17.78 12.37
C ARG A 244 -2.08 -16.84 12.29
N VAL A 245 -2.44 -16.44 11.08
CA VAL A 245 -3.69 -15.70 10.84
C VAL A 245 -4.86 -16.65 11.03
N THR A 246 -5.73 -16.36 11.98
CA THR A 246 -6.92 -17.15 12.29
C THR A 246 -8.12 -16.24 12.54
N HIS A 247 -9.31 -16.80 12.58
CA HIS A 247 -10.50 -16.05 12.93
C HIS A 247 -10.38 -15.34 14.27
N GLY A 248 -10.71 -14.05 14.29
CA GLY A 248 -10.60 -13.19 15.47
C GLY A 248 -9.18 -12.70 15.78
N GLN A 249 -8.18 -13.09 14.98
CA GLN A 249 -6.77 -12.71 15.18
C GLN A 249 -6.15 -12.18 13.88
N PRO A 250 -6.55 -11.00 13.41
CA PRO A 250 -5.92 -10.33 12.28
C PRO A 250 -4.49 -9.90 12.65
N TRP A 251 -3.66 -9.74 11.61
CA TRP A 251 -2.31 -9.24 11.73
C TRP A 251 -2.12 -7.96 10.92
N ALA A 252 -1.23 -7.09 11.37
CA ALA A 252 -0.86 -5.88 10.63
C ALA A 252 0.61 -5.52 10.87
N SER A 253 1.18 -4.71 9.97
CA SER A 253 2.44 -4.06 10.27
C SER A 253 2.26 -3.05 11.39
N LEU A 254 3.18 -2.99 12.34
CA LEU A 254 3.19 -1.89 13.32
C LEU A 254 3.49 -0.57 12.59
N TYR A 255 2.71 0.46 12.90
CA TYR A 255 2.91 1.81 12.38
C TYR A 255 3.18 2.81 13.49
N GLY A 256 4.08 3.76 13.25
CA GLY A 256 4.54 4.74 14.24
C GLY A 256 3.51 5.79 14.66
N PHE A 257 2.23 5.66 14.32
CA PHE A 257 1.21 6.60 14.76
C PHE A 257 0.61 6.31 16.15
N GLY A 258 0.95 5.15 16.76
CA GLY A 258 0.55 4.80 18.14
C GLY A 258 -0.95 4.93 18.41
N ASP A 259 -1.34 5.68 19.45
CA ASP A 259 -2.73 5.95 19.82
C ASP A 259 -3.43 7.00 18.91
N GLY A 260 -2.79 7.42 17.81
CA GLY A 260 -3.28 8.46 16.90
C GLY A 260 -4.73 8.30 16.44
N PRO A 261 -5.20 7.10 16.02
CA PRO A 261 -6.58 6.87 15.61
C PRO A 261 -7.61 7.23 16.70
N PHE A 262 -7.26 7.02 17.95
CA PHE A 262 -8.16 7.26 19.09
C PHE A 262 -8.03 8.68 19.65
N ARG A 263 -6.85 9.28 19.60
CA ARG A 263 -6.56 10.58 20.21
C ARG A 263 -6.78 11.76 19.27
N SER A 264 -6.47 11.57 17.97
CA SER A 264 -6.49 12.66 16.98
C SER A 264 -7.81 12.79 16.24
N VAL A 265 -8.75 11.86 16.47
CA VAL A 265 -10.06 11.80 15.82
C VAL A 265 -11.16 12.06 16.84
N ASP A 266 -12.19 12.81 16.46
CA ASP A 266 -13.40 12.94 17.29
C ASP A 266 -14.24 11.65 17.19
N LEU A 267 -13.99 10.73 18.12
CA LEU A 267 -14.65 9.43 18.15
C LEU A 267 -16.18 9.53 18.31
N LYS A 268 -16.69 10.56 19.02
CA LYS A 268 -18.14 10.76 19.18
C LYS A 268 -18.79 11.10 17.85
N HIS A 269 -18.11 11.87 17.02
CA HIS A 269 -18.57 12.17 15.66
C HIS A 269 -18.50 10.93 14.77
N VAL A 270 -17.37 10.21 14.78
CA VAL A 270 -17.16 9.02 13.94
C VAL A 270 -18.15 7.91 14.27
N PHE A 271 -18.43 7.69 15.54
CA PHE A 271 -19.35 6.66 16.03
C PHE A 271 -20.74 7.20 16.37
N ALA A 272 -21.18 8.29 15.76
CA ALA A 272 -22.50 8.87 16.04
C ALA A 272 -23.66 7.89 15.79
N ASN A 273 -23.53 7.00 14.83
CA ASN A 273 -24.48 5.92 14.53
C ASN A 273 -24.22 4.61 15.32
N HIS A 274 -23.15 4.54 16.10
CA HIS A 274 -22.69 3.37 16.86
C HIS A 274 -22.27 3.80 18.28
N THR A 275 -23.18 4.42 19.01
CA THR A 275 -22.90 5.03 20.33
C THR A 275 -22.46 4.03 21.41
N ASP A 276 -22.70 2.74 21.17
CA ASP A 276 -22.29 1.60 21.99
C ASP A 276 -21.04 0.88 21.48
N SER A 277 -20.33 1.47 20.51
CA SER A 277 -19.13 0.89 19.89
C SER A 277 -18.08 0.52 20.95
N PRO A 278 -17.55 -0.72 20.94
CA PRO A 278 -16.41 -1.10 21.78
C PRO A 278 -15.17 -0.21 21.59
N ALA A 279 -14.98 0.37 20.38
CA ALA A 279 -13.89 1.28 20.10
C ALA A 279 -13.83 2.50 21.04
N LEU A 280 -14.98 2.92 21.60
CA LEU A 280 -15.05 4.03 22.54
C LEU A 280 -14.46 3.71 23.92
N LEU A 281 -14.27 2.42 24.20
CA LEU A 281 -13.87 1.91 25.53
C LEU A 281 -12.51 1.21 25.50
N VAL A 282 -11.82 1.16 24.35
CA VAL A 282 -10.50 0.50 24.22
C VAL A 282 -9.50 1.16 25.17
N PRO A 283 -8.86 0.42 26.09
CA PRO A 283 -7.82 0.92 26.97
C PRO A 283 -6.63 1.50 26.18
N LYS A 284 -5.97 2.52 26.74
CA LYS A 284 -4.92 3.25 26.03
C LYS A 284 -3.73 2.39 25.60
N ASP A 285 -3.34 1.45 26.43
CA ASP A 285 -2.29 0.48 26.15
C ASP A 285 -2.69 -0.45 24.99
N GLU A 286 -3.93 -0.92 24.96
CA GLU A 286 -4.45 -1.71 23.85
C GLU A 286 -4.55 -0.91 22.56
N GLN A 287 -4.87 0.40 22.62
CA GLN A 287 -4.89 1.28 21.44
C GLN A 287 -3.55 1.22 20.68
N VAL A 288 -2.44 1.25 21.42
CA VAL A 288 -1.08 1.21 20.88
C VAL A 288 -0.68 -0.21 20.48
N ASN A 289 -0.95 -1.18 21.36
CA ASN A 289 -0.42 -2.54 21.20
C ASN A 289 -1.21 -3.39 20.23
N ASN A 290 -2.50 -3.05 19.95
CA ASN A 290 -3.38 -3.90 19.16
C ASN A 290 -4.01 -3.19 17.95
N TYR A 291 -3.96 -1.84 17.88
CA TYR A 291 -4.65 -1.09 16.82
C TYR A 291 -3.78 -0.08 16.09
N ALA A 292 -2.49 0.06 16.46
CA ALA A 292 -1.55 0.90 15.72
C ALA A 292 -1.03 0.22 14.44
N GLY A 293 -1.94 -0.39 13.67
CA GLY A 293 -1.61 -1.20 12.50
C GLY A 293 -1.79 -0.48 11.18
N GLY A 294 -0.88 -0.76 10.24
CA GLY A 294 -0.94 -0.36 8.84
C GLY A 294 -0.64 -1.53 7.90
N PRO A 295 -0.68 -1.30 6.57
CA PRO A 295 -0.37 -2.36 5.61
C PRO A 295 1.08 -2.85 5.75
N PRO A 296 1.33 -4.16 5.54
CA PRO A 296 0.39 -5.22 5.21
C PRO A 296 -0.63 -5.49 6.30
N TYR A 297 -1.94 -5.52 5.93
CA TYR A 297 -3.01 -6.04 6.76
C TYR A 297 -3.30 -7.47 6.36
N MET A 298 -3.52 -8.37 7.32
CA MET A 298 -3.83 -9.77 7.05
C MET A 298 -4.98 -10.24 7.95
N ALA A 299 -5.99 -10.83 7.35
CA ALA A 299 -7.09 -11.43 8.09
C ALA A 299 -7.68 -12.62 7.30
N THR A 300 -8.46 -13.46 7.98
CA THR A 300 -9.31 -14.43 7.28
C THR A 300 -10.35 -13.69 6.45
N GLY A 301 -10.87 -14.32 5.41
CA GLY A 301 -11.90 -13.71 4.54
C GLY A 301 -13.11 -13.23 5.32
N ARG A 302 -13.54 -13.99 6.34
CA ARG A 302 -14.64 -13.61 7.24
C ARG A 302 -14.33 -12.29 7.97
N ASP A 303 -13.17 -12.21 8.62
CA ASP A 303 -12.81 -11.05 9.42
C ASP A 303 -12.48 -9.85 8.52
N MET A 304 -11.82 -10.10 7.38
CA MET A 304 -11.54 -9.05 6.39
C MET A 304 -12.81 -8.43 5.84
N PHE A 305 -13.82 -9.27 5.50
CA PHE A 305 -15.10 -8.77 4.99
C PHE A 305 -15.85 -7.96 6.04
N ALA A 306 -15.81 -8.39 7.30
CA ALA A 306 -16.39 -7.64 8.41
C ALA A 306 -15.68 -6.29 8.59
N ILE A 307 -14.35 -6.29 8.65
CA ILE A 307 -13.56 -5.06 8.83
C ILE A 307 -13.80 -4.09 7.66
N VAL A 308 -13.76 -4.55 6.41
CA VAL A 308 -13.86 -3.66 5.24
C VAL A 308 -15.23 -2.99 5.14
N ASN A 309 -16.32 -3.65 5.56
CA ASN A 309 -17.64 -3.06 5.59
C ASN A 309 -17.70 -1.89 6.59
N ILE A 310 -17.22 -2.09 7.81
CA ILE A 310 -17.16 -1.03 8.83
C ILE A 310 -16.14 0.06 8.43
N TRP A 311 -15.03 -0.32 7.83
CA TRP A 311 -14.04 0.64 7.32
C TRP A 311 -14.63 1.60 6.28
N CYS A 312 -15.39 1.05 5.30
CA CYS A 312 -16.10 1.88 4.33
C CYS A 312 -17.16 2.80 4.97
N GLU A 313 -17.79 2.35 6.05
CA GLU A 313 -18.76 3.16 6.78
C GLU A 313 -18.08 4.30 7.56
N LEU A 314 -16.98 4.01 8.26
CA LEU A 314 -16.34 4.96 9.18
C LEU A 314 -15.40 5.94 8.46
N VAL A 315 -14.69 5.52 7.40
CA VAL A 315 -13.61 6.34 6.80
C VAL A 315 -14.08 7.71 6.29
N PRO A 316 -15.30 7.91 5.77
CA PRO A 316 -15.80 9.25 5.44
C PRO A 316 -15.90 10.17 6.65
N SER A 317 -16.42 9.66 7.77
CA SER A 317 -16.53 10.41 9.02
C SER A 317 -15.16 10.68 9.65
N VAL A 318 -14.24 9.72 9.57
CA VAL A 318 -12.84 9.92 10.01
C VAL A 318 -12.19 11.01 9.18
N HIS A 319 -12.27 10.96 7.85
CA HIS A 319 -11.66 11.98 6.99
C HIS A 319 -12.33 13.35 7.18
N HIS A 320 -13.62 13.40 7.50
CA HIS A 320 -14.30 14.67 7.78
C HIS A 320 -13.67 15.41 8.97
N VAL A 321 -13.36 14.71 10.05
CA VAL A 321 -12.79 15.29 11.28
C VAL A 321 -11.26 15.30 11.31
N TYR A 322 -10.62 14.49 10.48
CA TYR A 322 -9.17 14.37 10.39
C TYR A 322 -8.73 14.37 8.93
N LYS A 323 -8.61 15.58 8.34
CA LYS A 323 -8.26 15.80 6.94
C LYS A 323 -6.78 15.55 6.67
N HIS A 324 -6.36 14.30 6.77
CA HIS A 324 -4.98 13.88 6.61
C HIS A 324 -4.90 12.57 5.80
N LEU A 325 -3.76 12.31 5.14
CA LEU A 325 -3.54 11.09 4.39
C LEU A 325 -3.70 9.81 5.25
N LEU A 326 -3.35 9.87 6.54
CA LEU A 326 -3.51 8.75 7.48
C LEU A 326 -4.98 8.47 7.86
N GLY A 327 -5.94 9.32 7.46
CA GLY A 327 -7.36 9.13 7.79
C GLY A 327 -7.91 7.78 7.33
N GLU A 328 -7.40 7.27 6.22
CA GLU A 328 -7.76 5.94 5.69
C GLU A 328 -7.28 4.84 6.67
N MET A 329 -6.01 4.85 7.10
CA MET A 329 -5.47 3.87 8.05
C MET A 329 -6.10 4.00 9.44
N TYR A 330 -6.42 5.22 9.87
CA TYR A 330 -7.17 5.46 11.11
C TYR A 330 -8.57 4.83 11.05
N GLY A 331 -9.23 4.93 9.88
CA GLY A 331 -10.50 4.25 9.63
C GLY A 331 -10.40 2.73 9.79
N TRP A 332 -9.33 2.11 9.31
CA TRP A 332 -9.05 0.69 9.51
C TRP A 332 -8.93 0.32 10.99
N SER A 333 -8.06 1.04 11.73
CA SER A 333 -7.85 0.80 13.16
C SER A 333 -9.15 0.91 13.97
N LEU A 334 -9.95 1.94 13.67
CA LEU A 334 -11.24 2.15 14.33
C LEU A 334 -12.30 1.13 13.95
N ALA A 335 -12.30 0.64 12.69
CA ALA A 335 -13.18 -0.43 12.25
C ALA A 335 -12.88 -1.76 12.95
N ALA A 336 -11.61 -2.10 13.06
CA ALA A 336 -11.16 -3.28 13.79
C ALA A 336 -11.51 -3.20 15.29
N ALA A 337 -11.32 -2.03 15.90
CA ALA A 337 -11.67 -1.79 17.29
C ALA A 337 -13.19 -1.86 17.53
N HIS A 338 -14.01 -1.37 16.59
CA HIS A 338 -15.47 -1.49 16.63
C HIS A 338 -15.93 -2.95 16.63
N LEU A 339 -15.25 -3.79 15.87
CA LEU A 339 -15.56 -5.22 15.78
C LEU A 339 -14.94 -6.06 16.89
N GLY A 340 -14.12 -5.47 17.78
CA GLY A 340 -13.39 -6.20 18.79
C GLY A 340 -12.36 -7.18 18.20
N LEU A 341 -11.69 -6.80 17.11
CA LEU A 341 -10.68 -7.57 16.40
C LEU A 341 -9.27 -6.97 16.64
N PRO A 342 -8.65 -7.24 17.81
CA PRO A 342 -7.30 -6.77 18.09
C PRO A 342 -6.30 -7.43 17.14
N HIS A 343 -5.40 -6.63 16.56
CA HIS A 343 -4.35 -7.14 15.69
C HIS A 343 -3.17 -7.66 16.47
N THR A 344 -2.54 -8.71 15.96
CA THR A 344 -1.13 -8.97 16.25
C THR A 344 -0.29 -8.03 15.37
N LEU A 345 0.47 -7.14 15.99
CA LEU A 345 1.31 -6.18 15.28
C LEU A 345 2.72 -6.75 15.06
N ALA A 346 3.15 -6.79 13.80
CA ALA A 346 4.47 -7.29 13.42
C ALA A 346 5.38 -6.14 12.99
N GLU A 347 6.53 -5.98 13.65
CA GLU A 347 7.55 -4.98 13.30
C GLU A 347 8.31 -5.40 12.03
N SER A 348 8.52 -6.70 11.83
CA SER A 348 9.27 -7.23 10.69
C SER A 348 8.48 -7.30 9.37
N PHE A 349 7.21 -6.93 9.36
CA PHE A 349 6.44 -6.93 8.10
C PHE A 349 6.97 -5.90 7.11
N MET A 350 7.51 -4.79 7.59
CA MET A 350 7.86 -3.66 6.73
C MET A 350 9.11 -2.93 7.21
N ILE A 351 9.82 -2.31 6.28
CA ILE A 351 10.75 -1.20 6.51
C ILE A 351 10.43 -0.06 5.57
N SER A 352 10.51 1.17 6.07
CA SER A 352 10.27 2.39 5.28
C SER A 352 11.06 3.60 5.78
N ASP A 353 10.98 3.94 7.06
CA ASP A 353 11.60 5.14 7.62
C ASP A 353 12.95 4.80 8.26
N THR A 354 14.04 5.17 7.59
CA THR A 354 15.42 4.89 8.01
C THR A 354 15.78 5.47 9.38
N ALA A 355 15.06 6.52 9.81
CA ALA A 355 15.26 7.18 11.10
C ALA A 355 14.48 6.53 12.25
N MET A 356 13.58 5.57 11.98
CA MET A 356 12.78 4.92 13.02
C MET A 356 13.68 4.13 13.98
N SER A 357 13.46 4.30 15.27
CA SER A 357 14.18 3.58 16.32
C SER A 357 13.55 2.23 16.65
N TYR A 358 12.25 2.06 16.40
CA TYR A 358 11.46 0.84 16.67
C TYR A 358 10.23 0.80 15.75
N GLY A 359 9.57 -0.33 15.70
CA GLY A 359 8.30 -0.50 15.01
C GLY A 359 8.40 -0.92 13.54
N GLU A 360 9.62 -1.07 13.03
CA GLU A 360 9.91 -1.62 11.71
C GLU A 360 11.00 -2.69 11.78
N GLY A 361 11.14 -3.48 10.72
CA GLY A 361 12.08 -4.60 10.61
C GLY A 361 13.58 -4.22 10.54
N TRP A 362 13.93 -2.98 10.87
CA TRP A 362 15.31 -2.49 10.81
C TRP A 362 16.34 -3.31 11.59
N PRO A 363 16.02 -3.90 12.76
CA PRO A 363 16.97 -4.76 13.46
C PRO A 363 17.47 -5.95 12.62
N LEU A 364 16.70 -6.43 11.65
CA LEU A 364 17.12 -7.48 10.71
C LEU A 364 18.15 -6.94 9.71
N ILE A 365 18.00 -5.70 9.27
CA ILE A 365 18.92 -5.04 8.34
C ILE A 365 20.19 -4.56 9.05
N ASP A 366 20.07 -4.04 10.26
CA ASP A 366 21.21 -3.56 11.06
C ASP A 366 22.25 -4.67 11.35
N GLN A 367 21.82 -5.96 11.29
CA GLN A 367 22.67 -7.14 11.48
C GLN A 367 23.42 -7.57 10.21
N LEU A 368 23.05 -7.06 9.03
CA LEU A 368 23.74 -7.37 7.78
C LEU A 368 25.16 -6.79 7.79
N MET A 369 26.08 -7.50 7.15
CA MET A 369 27.41 -6.96 6.88
C MET A 369 27.35 -5.86 5.82
N ASP A 370 28.32 -4.95 5.81
CA ASP A 370 28.31 -3.80 4.93
C ASP A 370 28.36 -4.16 3.44
N ASP A 371 29.06 -5.23 3.09
CA ASP A 371 29.13 -5.77 1.74
C ASP A 371 27.83 -6.47 1.28
N GLU A 372 26.95 -6.82 2.22
CA GLU A 372 25.66 -7.44 1.91
C GLU A 372 24.57 -6.43 1.55
N LEU A 373 24.69 -5.18 2.00
CA LEU A 373 23.62 -4.17 1.89
C LEU A 373 23.12 -3.94 0.46
N CYS A 374 24.02 -4.06 -0.54
CA CYS A 374 23.71 -3.81 -1.94
C CYS A 374 23.60 -5.08 -2.79
N GLU A 375 23.77 -6.29 -2.21
CA GLU A 375 23.78 -7.54 -2.95
C GLU A 375 22.43 -8.25 -2.96
N ILE A 376 21.71 -8.19 -4.08
CA ILE A 376 20.42 -8.88 -4.23
C ILE A 376 20.58 -10.41 -4.09
N SER A 377 21.61 -10.99 -4.70
CA SER A 377 21.84 -12.45 -4.67
C SER A 377 22.06 -12.95 -3.25
N THR A 378 22.92 -12.28 -2.50
CA THR A 378 23.22 -12.62 -1.10
C THR A 378 21.98 -12.48 -0.21
N LEU A 379 21.16 -11.44 -0.44
CA LEU A 379 19.92 -11.25 0.30
C LEU A 379 18.89 -12.36 0.03
N ARG A 380 18.84 -12.91 -1.18
CA ARG A 380 17.98 -14.06 -1.50
C ARG A 380 18.34 -15.30 -0.69
N GLU A 381 19.62 -15.57 -0.51
CA GLU A 381 20.09 -16.70 0.30
C GLU A 381 19.75 -16.54 1.80
N LYS A 382 19.44 -15.30 2.21
CA LYS A 382 19.08 -14.93 3.59
C LYS A 382 17.61 -14.45 3.69
N GLU A 383 16.77 -14.86 2.76
CA GLU A 383 15.39 -14.39 2.65
C GLU A 383 14.63 -14.51 3.96
N ASP A 384 14.82 -15.61 4.69
CA ASP A 384 14.22 -15.86 6.00
C ASP A 384 14.64 -14.86 7.09
N LYS A 385 15.76 -14.13 6.89
CA LYS A 385 16.31 -13.13 7.82
C LYS A 385 16.00 -11.68 7.44
N LEU A 386 15.20 -11.49 6.39
CA LEU A 386 14.81 -10.16 5.93
C LEU A 386 13.43 -9.77 6.44
N PRO A 387 13.09 -8.48 6.50
CA PRO A 387 11.69 -8.05 6.59
C PRO A 387 10.90 -8.53 5.38
N TYR A 388 9.57 -8.57 5.48
CA TYR A 388 8.74 -9.07 4.38
C TYR A 388 8.69 -8.12 3.19
N VAL A 389 8.62 -6.79 3.45
CA VAL A 389 8.53 -5.80 2.38
C VAL A 389 9.43 -4.58 2.62
N ILE A 390 9.88 -3.98 1.53
CA ILE A 390 10.34 -2.59 1.48
C ILE A 390 9.15 -1.74 1.03
N HIS A 391 8.73 -0.79 1.87
CA HIS A 391 7.74 0.21 1.51
C HIS A 391 8.44 1.50 1.10
N TYR A 392 8.66 1.69 -0.21
CA TYR A 392 9.39 2.84 -0.75
C TYR A 392 8.48 4.08 -0.92
N CYS A 393 7.69 4.36 0.12
CA CYS A 393 6.78 5.51 0.14
C CYS A 393 7.51 6.85 0.27
N GLN A 394 8.74 6.85 0.80
CA GLN A 394 9.57 8.01 1.02
C GLN A 394 10.60 8.22 -0.10
N SER A 395 11.41 9.26 0.06
CA SER A 395 12.62 9.49 -0.71
C SER A 395 13.81 9.16 0.17
N TYR A 396 14.78 8.44 -0.40
CA TYR A 396 16.00 8.00 0.28
C TYR A 396 17.20 8.67 -0.36
N TRP A 397 18.16 9.11 0.45
CA TRP A 397 19.31 9.85 -0.05
C TRP A 397 20.53 9.68 0.85
N ILE A 398 21.70 9.68 0.22
CA ILE A 398 22.99 9.76 0.87
C ILE A 398 23.97 10.48 -0.07
N GLY A 399 24.52 11.64 0.35
CA GLY A 399 25.28 12.51 -0.53
C GLY A 399 24.49 12.88 -1.79
N LYS A 400 25.05 12.63 -2.96
CA LYS A 400 24.41 12.87 -4.26
C LYS A 400 23.47 11.72 -4.69
N TRP A 401 23.49 10.59 -3.99
CA TRP A 401 22.66 9.44 -4.30
C TRP A 401 21.26 9.63 -3.73
N PHE A 402 20.28 9.45 -4.59
CA PHE A 402 18.89 9.69 -4.27
C PHE A 402 17.99 8.74 -5.03
N ILE A 403 16.93 8.24 -4.40
CA ILE A 403 15.82 7.55 -5.03
C ILE A 403 14.49 7.99 -4.41
N GLY A 404 13.49 8.25 -5.25
CA GLY A 404 12.14 8.55 -4.81
C GLY A 404 11.14 8.26 -5.92
N LYS A 405 10.07 7.53 -5.62
CA LYS A 405 9.09 7.07 -6.60
C LYS A 405 8.48 8.20 -7.47
N TYR A 406 8.35 9.40 -6.91
CA TYR A 406 7.79 10.56 -7.62
C TYR A 406 8.80 11.28 -8.55
N ARG A 407 10.04 10.80 -8.59
CA ARG A 407 11.09 11.33 -9.44
C ARG A 407 11.41 10.42 -10.62
N LEU A 408 10.84 9.23 -10.64
CA LEU A 408 10.97 8.32 -11.77
C LEU A 408 9.94 8.69 -12.85
N ASP A 409 10.38 8.66 -14.10
CA ASP A 409 9.49 8.78 -15.23
C ASP A 409 8.52 7.60 -15.26
N SER A 410 7.28 7.87 -15.64
CA SER A 410 6.22 6.85 -15.62
C SER A 410 6.47 5.66 -16.56
N ASP A 411 7.28 5.86 -17.60
CA ASP A 411 7.66 4.86 -18.59
C ASP A 411 9.08 4.30 -18.40
N PHE A 412 9.72 4.60 -17.26
CA PHE A 412 11.08 4.15 -16.96
C PHE A 412 11.27 2.65 -17.18
N LEU A 413 10.33 1.83 -16.68
CA LEU A 413 10.41 0.37 -16.82
C LEU A 413 10.06 -0.11 -18.23
N SER A 414 9.18 0.58 -18.94
CA SER A 414 8.58 0.12 -20.19
C SER A 414 9.26 0.65 -21.46
N SER A 415 10.09 1.68 -21.35
CA SER A 415 10.80 2.25 -22.51
C SER A 415 12.03 1.43 -22.87
N CYS A 416 12.10 1.00 -24.12
CA CYS A 416 13.28 0.30 -24.64
C CYS A 416 14.51 1.21 -24.76
N GLU A 417 14.32 2.52 -24.89
CA GLU A 417 15.38 3.51 -25.14
C GLU A 417 15.99 4.05 -23.84
N LYS A 418 15.20 4.09 -22.74
CA LYS A 418 15.67 4.64 -21.46
C LYS A 418 16.71 3.73 -20.82
N PRO A 419 17.84 4.28 -20.35
CA PRO A 419 18.84 3.51 -19.65
C PRO A 419 18.34 3.00 -18.30
N LEU A 420 19.04 2.04 -17.74
CA LEU A 420 18.85 1.59 -16.35
C LEU A 420 19.39 2.65 -15.38
N LEU A 421 19.01 2.55 -14.11
CA LEU A 421 19.52 3.42 -13.06
C LEU A 421 20.96 3.06 -12.70
N LEU A 422 21.80 4.08 -12.54
CA LEU A 422 23.15 3.90 -12.03
C LEU A 422 23.09 3.49 -10.55
N GLU A 423 23.72 2.38 -10.23
CA GLU A 423 23.81 1.88 -8.86
C GLU A 423 24.87 2.63 -8.05
N PRO A 424 24.66 2.90 -6.76
CA PRO A 424 25.63 3.54 -5.90
C PRO A 424 26.83 2.62 -5.62
N PRO A 425 27.99 3.19 -5.23
CA PRO A 425 29.06 2.41 -4.62
C PRO A 425 28.58 1.69 -3.35
N LYS A 426 29.13 0.49 -3.11
CA LYS A 426 28.70 -0.38 -2.00
C LYS A 426 29.07 0.12 -0.61
N ASP A 427 29.85 1.17 -0.51
CA ASP A 427 30.42 1.73 0.73
C ASP A 427 30.01 3.19 0.98
N ILE A 428 28.98 3.70 0.27
CA ILE A 428 28.61 5.13 0.37
C ILE A 428 28.24 5.57 1.79
N HIS A 429 27.73 4.67 2.65
CA HIS A 429 27.43 5.00 4.04
C HIS A 429 28.67 5.32 4.88
N GLN A 430 29.87 4.85 4.43
CA GLN A 430 31.15 5.10 5.08
C GLN A 430 31.79 6.43 4.64
N TRP A 431 31.23 7.08 3.59
CA TRP A 431 31.79 8.31 3.07
C TRP A 431 31.39 9.50 3.97
N LYS A 432 32.31 10.44 4.16
CA LYS A 432 32.02 11.68 4.88
C LYS A 432 31.32 12.69 3.99
N TYR A 433 30.20 13.16 4.50
CA TYR A 433 29.47 14.26 3.89
C TYR A 433 29.41 15.42 4.88
N ASP A 434 29.61 16.66 4.39
CA ASP A 434 29.54 17.84 5.25
C ASP A 434 28.09 18.10 5.70
N TYR A 435 27.13 17.82 4.84
CA TYR A 435 25.69 17.91 5.12
C TYR A 435 24.90 17.20 4.03
N TYR A 436 23.64 16.96 4.33
CA TYR A 436 22.65 16.42 3.39
C TYR A 436 21.58 17.45 3.14
N ILE A 437 21.14 17.57 1.87
CA ILE A 437 19.96 18.36 1.52
C ILE A 437 18.82 17.39 1.30
N ARG A 438 17.85 17.41 2.21
CA ARG A 438 16.66 16.58 2.09
C ARG A 438 15.79 17.05 0.92
N PRO A 439 15.66 16.28 -0.19
CA PRO A 439 14.85 16.68 -1.33
C PRO A 439 13.37 16.70 -0.95
N GLY A 440 12.76 17.89 -0.99
CA GLY A 440 11.33 18.03 -0.71
C GLY A 440 10.93 18.05 0.75
N GLY A 441 11.89 18.05 1.68
CA GLY A 441 11.62 18.27 3.12
C GLY A 441 11.11 19.68 3.40
N VAL A 442 10.40 19.86 4.51
CA VAL A 442 9.94 21.17 4.99
C VAL A 442 10.75 21.50 6.24
N PRO A 443 11.46 22.64 6.24
CA PRO A 443 11.66 23.57 5.13
C PRO A 443 12.67 23.02 4.09
N TYR A 444 12.46 23.38 2.84
CA TYR A 444 13.34 23.02 1.72
C TYR A 444 14.79 23.47 2.00
N GLY A 445 15.75 22.54 1.82
CA GLY A 445 17.16 22.85 2.03
C GLY A 445 17.64 22.70 3.49
N THR A 446 16.91 22.02 4.36
CA THR A 446 17.41 21.69 5.71
C THR A 446 18.63 20.78 5.59
N LYS A 447 19.76 21.24 6.16
CA LYS A 447 20.97 20.42 6.26
C LYS A 447 20.83 19.47 7.43
N GLU A 448 20.85 18.19 7.17
CA GLU A 448 20.79 17.14 8.20
C GLU A 448 22.09 16.34 8.18
N LYS A 449 22.61 16.01 9.35
CA LYS A 449 23.71 15.07 9.51
C LYS A 449 23.12 13.70 9.81
N LEU A 450 23.39 12.72 8.97
CA LEU A 450 23.03 11.33 9.24
C LEU A 450 24.00 10.74 10.28
N ASP A 451 23.46 10.01 11.25
CA ASP A 451 24.29 9.10 12.04
C ASP A 451 24.63 7.84 11.24
N SER A 452 25.63 7.08 11.67
CA SER A 452 26.14 5.93 10.93
C SER A 452 25.08 4.84 10.70
N ARG A 453 24.18 4.63 11.65
CA ARG A 453 23.09 3.66 11.53
C ARG A 453 22.07 4.09 10.47
N THR A 454 21.64 5.35 10.53
CA THR A 454 20.72 5.91 9.53
C THR A 454 21.37 5.91 8.14
N ALA A 455 22.64 6.25 8.02
CA ALA A 455 23.37 6.19 6.76
C ALA A 455 23.43 4.76 6.18
N LYS A 456 23.67 3.74 7.02
CA LYS A 456 23.64 2.33 6.61
C LYS A 456 22.27 1.91 6.09
N ARG A 457 21.20 2.33 6.74
CA ARG A 457 19.81 2.06 6.33
C ARG A 457 19.43 2.80 5.04
N GLU A 458 19.84 4.07 4.89
CA GLU A 458 19.68 4.84 3.64
C GLU A 458 20.38 4.13 2.47
N GLN A 459 21.62 3.69 2.66
CA GLN A 459 22.32 2.91 1.65
C GLN A 459 21.56 1.64 1.28
N PHE A 460 21.10 0.87 2.26
CA PHE A 460 20.31 -0.32 2.00
C PHE A 460 19.09 0.00 1.13
N MET A 461 18.30 1.02 1.49
CA MET A 461 17.11 1.41 0.72
C MET A 461 17.47 1.83 -0.70
N ILE A 462 18.46 2.69 -0.89
CA ILE A 462 18.89 3.17 -2.21
C ILE A 462 19.36 1.99 -3.08
N CYS A 463 20.27 1.18 -2.57
CA CYS A 463 20.80 0.02 -3.29
C CYS A 463 19.71 -0.96 -3.67
N GLN A 464 18.88 -1.34 -2.72
CA GLN A 464 17.88 -2.39 -2.92
C GLN A 464 16.76 -1.92 -3.86
N ILE A 465 16.33 -0.66 -3.75
CA ILE A 465 15.29 -0.12 -4.65
C ILE A 465 15.84 0.02 -6.06
N ILE A 466 17.03 0.62 -6.25
CA ILE A 466 17.64 0.81 -7.58
C ILE A 466 17.91 -0.54 -8.24
N ALA A 467 18.55 -1.47 -7.53
CA ALA A 467 18.87 -2.78 -8.10
C ALA A 467 17.61 -3.57 -8.49
N ARG A 468 16.54 -3.47 -7.69
CA ARG A 468 15.26 -4.13 -7.99
C ARG A 468 14.51 -3.47 -9.15
N LEU A 469 14.55 -2.14 -9.25
CA LEU A 469 14.02 -1.43 -10.41
C LEU A 469 14.74 -1.86 -11.69
N ASN A 470 16.07 -1.96 -11.64
CA ASN A 470 16.88 -2.41 -12.78
C ASN A 470 16.60 -3.87 -13.17
N ASP A 471 16.48 -4.78 -12.18
CA ASP A 471 16.15 -6.20 -12.42
C ASP A 471 14.78 -6.32 -13.13
N ALA A 472 13.76 -5.60 -12.64
CA ALA A 472 12.44 -5.60 -13.22
C ALA A 472 12.41 -4.95 -14.62
N ALA A 473 13.13 -3.82 -14.80
CA ALA A 473 13.24 -3.15 -16.10
C ALA A 473 13.95 -4.02 -17.13
N THR A 474 15.03 -4.69 -16.76
CA THR A 474 15.75 -5.61 -17.62
C THR A 474 14.82 -6.75 -18.08
N TRP A 475 14.14 -7.40 -17.15
CA TRP A 475 13.19 -8.46 -17.49
C TRP A 475 12.08 -7.95 -18.42
N TYR A 476 11.51 -6.76 -18.14
CA TYR A 476 10.46 -6.18 -18.96
C TYR A 476 10.94 -5.93 -20.40
N LYS A 477 12.10 -5.30 -20.54
CA LYS A 477 12.72 -5.00 -21.84
C LYS A 477 13.03 -6.28 -22.64
N ASP A 478 13.54 -7.31 -21.98
CA ASP A 478 13.81 -8.61 -22.61
C ASP A 478 12.54 -9.28 -23.14
N GLN A 479 11.37 -9.00 -22.53
CA GLN A 479 10.08 -9.57 -22.95
C GLN A 479 9.37 -8.75 -24.03
N THR A 480 9.63 -7.45 -24.13
CA THR A 480 8.79 -6.52 -24.91
C THR A 480 9.55 -5.77 -26.00
N CYS A 481 10.86 -5.55 -25.85
CA CYS A 481 11.66 -4.84 -26.83
C CYS A 481 12.09 -5.75 -27.97
N GLU A 482 12.22 -5.21 -29.17
CA GLU A 482 12.84 -5.91 -30.28
C GLU A 482 14.29 -6.31 -29.92
N LYS A 483 14.72 -7.44 -30.42
CA LYS A 483 16.04 -8.00 -30.13
C LYS A 483 17.16 -6.99 -30.43
N GLY A 484 17.93 -6.64 -29.43
CA GLY A 484 19.05 -5.70 -29.54
C GLY A 484 18.66 -4.22 -29.43
N MET A 485 17.37 -3.89 -29.21
CA MET A 485 16.90 -2.50 -29.05
C MET A 485 16.77 -2.08 -27.57
N ALA A 486 16.90 -3.01 -26.63
CA ALA A 486 16.85 -2.71 -25.19
C ALA A 486 18.11 -1.96 -24.77
N ASN A 487 17.93 -0.73 -24.27
CA ASN A 487 19.03 0.03 -23.65
C ASN A 487 19.22 -0.44 -22.21
N ASN A 488 20.29 -1.17 -21.94
CA ASN A 488 20.70 -1.66 -20.63
C ASN A 488 21.90 -0.90 -20.04
N ASP A 489 22.31 0.21 -20.67
CA ASP A 489 23.33 1.09 -20.11
C ASP A 489 22.82 1.71 -18.80
N LYS A 490 23.72 1.93 -17.86
CA LYS A 490 23.39 2.54 -16.56
C LYS A 490 23.74 4.02 -16.57
N SER A 491 22.75 4.85 -16.24
CA SER A 491 22.97 6.30 -16.16
C SER A 491 22.22 6.93 -14.99
N TRP A 492 22.62 8.14 -14.63
CA TRP A 492 21.89 8.97 -13.69
C TRP A 492 20.56 9.40 -14.30
N ILE A 493 19.44 9.06 -13.65
CA ILE A 493 18.09 9.48 -14.07
C ILE A 493 17.50 10.41 -13.00
N PHE A 494 18.30 11.25 -12.38
CA PHE A 494 17.81 12.16 -11.36
C PHE A 494 17.51 13.52 -11.98
N HIS A 495 16.22 13.79 -12.17
CA HIS A 495 15.77 15.07 -12.68
C HIS A 495 15.76 16.16 -11.59
N HIS A 496 16.63 17.15 -11.75
CA HIS A 496 16.38 18.57 -11.61
C HIS A 496 16.32 19.25 -10.25
N SER A 497 16.69 18.69 -9.12
CA SER A 497 16.79 19.53 -7.93
C SER A 497 18.05 19.32 -7.08
N LEU A 498 18.88 18.40 -7.47
CA LEU A 498 20.24 18.28 -6.98
C LEU A 498 21.15 18.56 -8.17
N ASP A 499 21.33 19.85 -8.49
CA ASP A 499 22.39 20.28 -9.39
C ASP A 499 23.72 19.78 -8.78
N PRO A 500 24.44 18.86 -9.45
CA PRO A 500 25.71 18.38 -8.93
C PRO A 500 26.72 19.50 -8.73
N GLU A 501 26.61 20.61 -9.49
CA GLU A 501 27.47 21.79 -9.38
C GLU A 501 27.08 22.71 -8.21
N ASN A 502 25.81 22.70 -7.79
CA ASN A 502 25.30 23.45 -6.64
C ASN A 502 25.20 22.62 -5.35
N ASN A 503 25.53 21.35 -5.39
CA ASN A 503 25.57 20.50 -4.21
C ASN A 503 26.96 20.71 -3.55
N GLU A 504 27.12 21.84 -2.82
CA GLU A 504 28.35 22.20 -2.08
C GLU A 504 28.72 21.17 -0.99
N GLY A 505 27.87 20.19 -0.71
CA GLY A 505 28.18 19.00 0.07
C GLY A 505 28.98 18.01 -0.74
N GLY A 506 30.19 18.41 -1.15
CA GLY A 506 31.10 17.56 -1.92
C GLY A 506 31.33 16.22 -1.22
N GLU A 507 31.33 15.13 -2.01
CA GLU A 507 31.85 13.85 -1.56
C GLU A 507 33.28 14.06 -1.09
N LYS A 508 33.50 13.92 0.19
CA LYS A 508 34.86 13.78 0.71
C LYS A 508 35.20 12.30 0.73
N LYS A 509 36.45 11.98 0.46
CA LYS A 509 36.98 10.61 0.48
C LYS A 509 36.51 9.83 1.70
N PRO A 510 36.44 8.46 1.61
CA PRO A 510 36.07 7.62 2.71
C PRO A 510 36.70 8.05 4.01
N ALA A 511 35.93 8.05 5.08
CA ALA A 511 36.47 8.27 6.39
C ALA A 511 37.24 7.02 6.80
N GLU A 512 38.47 7.17 7.18
CA GLU A 512 39.08 6.24 8.12
C GLU A 512 38.32 6.43 9.45
N TRP A 513 37.51 5.45 9.82
CA TRP A 513 36.75 5.40 11.07
C TRP A 513 37.63 4.87 12.18
#